data_9d08e2f8162ab8bdf0a95054bfb54e29
#
_entry.id   9d08e2f8162ab8bdf0a95054bfb54e29
#
_cell.length_a   1.000
_cell.length_b   1.000
_cell.length_c   1.000
_cell.angle_alpha   90.00
_cell.angle_beta   90.00
_cell.angle_gamma   90.00
#
_symmetry.space_group_name_H-M   'P 1'
#
loop_
_entity.id
_entity.type
_entity.pdbx_description
1 polymer ?
#
loop_
_entity_poly.entity_id
_entity_poly.type
_entity_poly.pdbx_seq_one_letter_code
_entity_poly.pdbx_strand_id
1 'polypeptide(L)'
;MPEGTPFVTLDEVERKLNERDLMICNKEEAMCIAGVFGGLDSGSTEATTDVFIESAYFHPTWVRKTARRHGLNTDASFRFERGIDPNSVIYCLKLAALMVKELAGGTISSEIKDVFTTPAPDFIVDLAYEKVHSLVGKVIPVETIKSIVTSLEMKITNETAEGLTLAVPPYRVDVQRDCDVIEDILRIYGYNNVEIPTTLNSSLTTKGEHDKSNKLQNLIAEQLVGCGFNEILNNSLTRAAYYDGMETYPSNHLVMLLNPLSADLNAMRQTLLFGGLESIAHNANRKNADLKFFEFGN
;
A
#
# COMPACT_ATOMS: atom_id res chain seq x y z
N MET A 1 27.27 0.12 -8.71
CA MET A 1 27.81 0.85 -9.87
C MET A 1 27.88 2.33 -9.53
N PRO A 2 28.79 3.13 -10.12
CA PRO A 2 28.82 4.58 -9.93
C PRO A 2 27.52 5.25 -10.42
N GLU A 3 27.18 6.39 -9.83
CA GLU A 3 26.02 7.17 -10.26
C GLU A 3 26.19 7.65 -11.71
N GLY A 4 25.12 7.60 -12.50
CA GLY A 4 25.12 7.99 -13.90
C GLY A 4 25.66 6.95 -14.87
N THR A 5 26.07 5.76 -14.40
CA THR A 5 26.50 4.68 -15.29
C THR A 5 25.37 4.33 -16.26
N PRO A 6 25.59 4.35 -17.59
CA PRO A 6 24.59 3.94 -18.57
C PRO A 6 24.33 2.43 -18.49
N PHE A 7 23.07 2.04 -18.59
CA PHE A 7 22.65 0.65 -18.58
C PHE A 7 21.43 0.47 -19.47
N VAL A 8 21.50 -0.43 -20.45
CA VAL A 8 20.40 -0.71 -21.35
C VAL A 8 19.62 -1.91 -20.84
N THR A 9 18.33 -1.72 -20.62
CA THR A 9 17.41 -2.76 -20.14
C THR A 9 16.79 -3.54 -21.29
N LEU A 10 16.13 -4.67 -21.00
CA LEU A 10 15.50 -5.57 -21.98
C LEU A 10 14.47 -4.88 -22.89
N ASP A 11 13.93 -3.72 -22.49
CA ASP A 11 13.05 -2.88 -23.28
C ASP A 11 13.80 -1.94 -24.25
N GLU A 12 15.11 -2.14 -24.43
CA GLU A 12 16.00 -1.35 -25.27
C GLU A 12 16.14 0.13 -24.85
N VAL A 13 15.74 0.46 -23.61
CA VAL A 13 15.83 1.81 -23.08
C VAL A 13 17.14 1.98 -22.29
N GLU A 14 17.92 3.00 -22.66
CA GLU A 14 19.10 3.41 -21.91
C GLU A 14 18.66 4.15 -20.63
N ARG A 15 19.14 3.68 -19.49
CA ARG A 15 18.88 4.24 -18.16
C ARG A 15 20.19 4.67 -17.52
N LYS A 16 20.14 5.72 -16.69
CA LYS A 16 21.26 6.14 -15.88
C LYS A 16 21.10 5.58 -14.47
N LEU A 17 22.01 4.71 -14.07
CA LEU A 17 21.98 4.08 -12.75
C LEU A 17 22.23 5.11 -11.65
N ASN A 18 21.62 4.87 -10.50
CA ASN A 18 21.88 5.60 -9.27
C ASN A 18 22.79 4.78 -8.36
N GLU A 19 23.58 5.42 -7.49
CA GLU A 19 24.46 4.75 -6.52
C GLU A 19 23.73 3.75 -5.59
N ARG A 20 22.41 3.93 -5.43
CA ARG A 20 21.53 3.11 -4.58
C ARG A 20 20.80 2.02 -5.35
N ASP A 21 21.06 1.86 -6.63
CA ASP A 21 20.50 0.75 -7.40
C ASP A 21 21.32 -0.51 -7.15
N LEU A 22 20.62 -1.56 -6.73
CA LEU A 22 21.23 -2.87 -6.54
C LEU A 22 21.39 -3.55 -7.90
N MET A 23 22.62 -3.92 -8.25
CA MET A 23 22.92 -4.55 -9.53
C MET A 23 23.45 -5.95 -9.33
N ILE A 24 23.02 -6.87 -10.19
CA ILE A 24 23.67 -8.14 -10.40
C ILE A 24 24.73 -7.94 -11.48
N CYS A 25 25.96 -8.28 -11.18
CA CYS A 25 27.10 -8.06 -12.06
C CYS A 25 27.88 -9.37 -12.28
N ASN A 26 28.49 -9.49 -13.46
CA ASN A 26 29.61 -10.41 -13.65
C ASN A 26 30.93 -9.75 -13.17
N LYS A 27 32.08 -10.23 -13.60
CA LYS A 27 33.38 -9.65 -13.21
C LYS A 27 33.65 -8.29 -13.83
N GLU A 28 33.01 -7.96 -14.95
CA GLU A 28 33.36 -6.84 -15.81
C GLU A 28 32.25 -5.81 -15.86
N GLU A 29 30.98 -6.23 -15.88
CA GLU A 29 29.85 -5.36 -16.16
C GLU A 29 28.57 -5.69 -15.36
N ALA A 30 27.61 -4.78 -15.37
CA ALA A 30 26.30 -4.96 -14.82
C ALA A 30 25.41 -5.77 -15.79
N MET A 31 24.71 -6.77 -15.26
CA MET A 31 23.87 -7.68 -16.02
C MET A 31 22.37 -7.45 -15.81
N CYS A 32 21.99 -7.03 -14.59
CA CYS A 32 20.58 -6.92 -14.22
C CYS A 32 20.38 -5.90 -13.10
N ILE A 33 19.29 -5.14 -13.15
CA ILE A 33 18.80 -4.37 -12.00
C ILE A 33 18.08 -5.36 -11.08
N ALA A 34 18.71 -5.69 -9.96
CA ALA A 34 18.32 -6.76 -9.06
C ALA A 34 16.86 -6.67 -8.61
N GLY A 35 16.08 -7.70 -8.88
CA GLY A 35 14.66 -7.77 -8.54
C GLY A 35 13.75 -6.80 -9.32
N VAL A 36 14.27 -6.13 -10.34
CA VAL A 36 13.52 -5.15 -11.14
C VAL A 36 13.48 -5.55 -12.61
N PHE A 37 14.64 -5.51 -13.32
CA PHE A 37 14.65 -5.75 -14.76
C PHE A 37 16.02 -6.18 -15.28
N GLY A 38 16.04 -7.12 -16.20
CA GLY A 38 17.28 -7.61 -16.84
C GLY A 38 17.92 -6.60 -17.79
N GLY A 39 19.21 -6.75 -18.02
CA GLY A 39 19.95 -6.03 -19.05
C GLY A 39 19.80 -6.67 -20.42
N LEU A 40 19.88 -5.86 -21.47
CA LEU A 40 19.74 -6.33 -22.85
C LEU A 40 20.77 -7.38 -23.22
N ASP A 41 22.04 -7.13 -22.89
CA ASP A 41 23.16 -7.99 -23.27
C ASP A 41 23.23 -9.32 -22.48
N SER A 42 22.51 -9.39 -21.34
CA SER A 42 22.41 -10.61 -20.51
C SER A 42 21.18 -11.46 -20.80
N GLY A 43 20.36 -11.07 -21.76
CA GLY A 43 19.14 -11.78 -22.15
C GLY A 43 19.42 -13.10 -22.85
N SER A 44 18.53 -14.08 -22.69
CA SER A 44 18.56 -15.33 -23.45
C SER A 44 18.10 -15.12 -24.88
N THR A 45 18.77 -15.79 -25.82
CA THR A 45 18.46 -15.75 -27.25
C THR A 45 18.23 -17.17 -27.78
N GLU A 46 17.82 -17.30 -29.04
CA GLU A 46 17.69 -18.57 -29.74
C GLU A 46 19.01 -19.38 -29.83
N ALA A 47 20.15 -18.70 -29.72
CA ALA A 47 21.48 -19.32 -29.72
C ALA A 47 21.99 -19.71 -28.33
N THR A 48 21.23 -19.43 -27.27
CA THR A 48 21.66 -19.72 -25.90
C THR A 48 21.64 -21.23 -25.63
N THR A 49 22.79 -21.79 -25.29
CA THR A 49 22.97 -23.23 -24.97
C THR A 49 23.19 -23.44 -23.47
N ASP A 50 23.70 -22.45 -22.77
CA ASP A 50 24.05 -22.53 -21.37
C ASP A 50 23.41 -21.38 -20.61
N VAL A 51 22.82 -21.67 -19.46
CA VAL A 51 22.16 -20.66 -18.62
C VAL A 51 22.67 -20.74 -17.18
N PHE A 52 22.83 -19.58 -16.58
CA PHE A 52 23.07 -19.46 -15.14
C PHE A 52 21.77 -19.03 -14.47
N ILE A 53 21.21 -19.86 -13.60
CA ILE A 53 19.97 -19.57 -12.90
C ILE A 53 20.31 -18.89 -11.58
N GLU A 54 19.86 -17.66 -11.43
CA GLU A 54 19.90 -16.90 -10.18
C GLU A 54 18.55 -17.01 -9.49
N SER A 55 18.56 -17.33 -8.20
CA SER A 55 17.40 -17.25 -7.30
C SER A 55 17.83 -16.51 -6.05
N ALA A 56 17.20 -15.41 -5.72
CA ALA A 56 17.66 -14.54 -4.67
C ALA A 56 16.51 -13.92 -3.86
N TYR A 57 16.85 -13.43 -2.67
CA TYR A 57 16.02 -12.52 -1.87
C TYR A 57 16.63 -11.12 -1.95
N PHE A 58 15.83 -10.14 -2.30
CA PHE A 58 16.22 -8.74 -2.31
C PHE A 58 15.37 -7.94 -1.32
N HIS A 59 15.98 -6.97 -0.66
CA HIS A 59 15.29 -6.15 0.31
C HIS A 59 14.19 -5.30 -0.36
N PRO A 60 12.91 -5.44 0.06
CA PRO A 60 11.74 -4.86 -0.63
C PRO A 60 11.82 -3.35 -0.86
N THR A 61 12.32 -2.61 0.15
CA THR A 61 12.43 -1.14 0.07
C THR A 61 13.37 -0.68 -1.04
N TRP A 62 14.49 -1.39 -1.27
CA TRP A 62 15.43 -1.03 -2.32
C TRP A 62 14.87 -1.31 -3.70
N VAL A 63 14.26 -2.48 -3.89
CA VAL A 63 13.58 -2.82 -5.15
C VAL A 63 12.52 -1.78 -5.48
N ARG A 64 11.65 -1.43 -4.53
CA ARG A 64 10.60 -0.41 -4.71
C ARG A 64 11.15 0.96 -5.10
N LYS A 65 12.21 1.42 -4.42
CA LYS A 65 12.82 2.74 -4.70
C LYS A 65 13.47 2.76 -6.07
N THR A 66 14.17 1.70 -6.45
CA THR A 66 14.80 1.56 -7.77
C THR A 66 13.76 1.48 -8.88
N ALA A 67 12.76 0.62 -8.75
CA ALA A 67 11.68 0.48 -9.73
C ALA A 67 10.98 1.81 -10.00
N ARG A 68 10.64 2.57 -8.94
CA ARG A 68 10.03 3.91 -9.06
C ARG A 68 10.95 4.93 -9.72
N ARG A 69 12.25 4.92 -9.39
CA ARG A 69 13.22 5.85 -9.97
C ARG A 69 13.33 5.70 -11.48
N HIS A 70 13.33 4.47 -11.94
CA HIS A 70 13.44 4.16 -13.36
C HIS A 70 12.08 4.07 -14.10
N GLY A 71 10.96 4.27 -13.40
CA GLY A 71 9.62 4.15 -13.98
C GLY A 71 9.29 2.73 -14.43
N LEU A 72 9.92 1.72 -13.82
CA LEU A 72 9.75 0.30 -14.13
C LEU A 72 8.69 -0.33 -13.22
N ASN A 73 7.70 -0.95 -13.83
CA ASN A 73 6.68 -1.73 -13.12
C ASN A 73 6.62 -3.13 -13.74
N THR A 74 7.50 -4.01 -13.28
CA THR A 74 7.63 -5.38 -13.76
C THR A 74 7.02 -6.37 -12.78
N ASP A 75 6.72 -7.59 -13.25
CA ASP A 75 6.26 -8.67 -12.39
C ASP A 75 7.26 -9.00 -11.27
N ALA A 76 8.56 -8.90 -11.56
CA ALA A 76 9.61 -9.09 -10.57
C ALA A 76 9.54 -8.00 -9.51
N SER A 77 9.55 -6.71 -9.91
CA SER A 77 9.50 -5.60 -8.96
C SER A 77 8.23 -5.63 -8.12
N PHE A 78 7.09 -5.97 -8.72
CA PHE A 78 5.82 -6.11 -8.01
C PHE A 78 5.85 -7.16 -6.88
N ARG A 79 6.53 -8.29 -7.10
CA ARG A 79 6.66 -9.34 -6.09
C ARG A 79 7.70 -8.99 -5.03
N PHE A 80 8.90 -8.62 -5.46
CA PHE A 80 10.00 -8.31 -4.54
C PHE A 80 9.71 -7.10 -3.65
N GLU A 81 9.06 -6.05 -4.17
CA GLU A 81 8.76 -4.85 -3.38
C GLU A 81 7.77 -5.08 -2.24
N ARG A 82 6.99 -6.16 -2.30
CA ARG A 82 6.04 -6.57 -1.26
C ARG A 82 6.63 -7.54 -0.25
N GLY A 83 7.82 -8.04 -0.53
CA GLY A 83 8.47 -9.10 0.23
C GLY A 83 8.11 -10.49 -0.30
N ILE A 84 9.12 -11.33 -0.34
CA ILE A 84 9.01 -12.75 -0.70
C ILE A 84 9.51 -13.59 0.46
N ASP A 85 9.25 -14.89 0.41
CA ASP A 85 9.80 -15.85 1.38
C ASP A 85 11.33 -16.02 1.21
N PRO A 86 12.15 -15.52 2.15
CA PRO A 86 13.59 -15.69 2.06
C PRO A 86 14.05 -17.14 2.19
N ASN A 87 13.22 -18.01 2.79
CA ASN A 87 13.54 -19.42 2.98
C ASN A 87 13.18 -20.29 1.76
N SER A 88 12.43 -19.74 0.79
CA SER A 88 12.04 -20.46 -0.43
C SER A 88 13.08 -20.41 -1.56
N VAL A 89 14.14 -19.62 -1.44
CA VAL A 89 15.11 -19.32 -2.50
C VAL A 89 15.71 -20.60 -3.11
N ILE A 90 16.20 -21.52 -2.27
CA ILE A 90 16.82 -22.78 -2.74
C ILE A 90 15.77 -23.74 -3.32
N TYR A 91 14.59 -23.78 -2.73
CA TYR A 91 13.49 -24.58 -3.28
C TYR A 91 13.12 -24.11 -4.70
N CYS A 92 12.93 -22.81 -4.88
CA CYS A 92 12.61 -22.22 -6.17
C CYS A 92 13.72 -22.42 -7.20
N LEU A 93 14.99 -22.31 -6.80
CA LEU A 93 16.13 -22.58 -7.66
C LEU A 93 16.12 -24.04 -8.19
N LYS A 94 15.92 -25.01 -7.28
CA LYS A 94 15.84 -26.43 -7.65
C LYS A 94 14.67 -26.71 -8.57
N LEU A 95 13.50 -26.12 -8.27
CA LEU A 95 12.31 -26.28 -9.09
C LEU A 95 12.53 -25.71 -10.49
N ALA A 96 13.09 -24.49 -10.61
CA ALA A 96 13.41 -23.88 -11.89
C ALA A 96 14.40 -24.73 -12.71
N ALA A 97 15.47 -25.24 -12.08
CA ALA A 97 16.44 -26.10 -12.74
C ALA A 97 15.82 -27.41 -13.24
N LEU A 98 14.92 -28.02 -12.46
CA LEU A 98 14.20 -29.23 -12.88
C LEU A 98 13.26 -28.95 -14.05
N MET A 99 12.55 -27.81 -14.02
CA MET A 99 11.67 -27.41 -15.13
C MET A 99 12.46 -27.15 -16.41
N VAL A 100 13.61 -26.47 -16.34
CA VAL A 100 14.49 -26.28 -17.51
C VAL A 100 14.95 -27.62 -18.05
N LYS A 101 15.37 -28.54 -17.18
CA LYS A 101 15.77 -29.91 -17.58
C LYS A 101 14.63 -30.65 -18.29
N GLU A 102 13.43 -30.58 -17.77
CA GLU A 102 12.25 -31.28 -18.33
C GLU A 102 11.82 -30.68 -19.67
N LEU A 103 11.75 -29.35 -19.77
CA LEU A 103 11.18 -28.66 -20.93
C LEU A 103 12.21 -28.45 -22.07
N ALA A 104 13.46 -28.16 -21.72
CA ALA A 104 14.54 -27.90 -22.68
C ALA A 104 15.52 -29.06 -22.89
N GLY A 105 15.40 -30.15 -22.11
CA GLY A 105 16.26 -31.32 -22.26
C GLY A 105 17.71 -31.13 -21.78
N GLY A 106 17.97 -30.05 -21.04
CA GLY A 106 19.31 -29.71 -20.56
C GLY A 106 19.84 -30.62 -19.45
N THR A 107 21.10 -30.44 -19.06
CA THR A 107 21.74 -31.10 -17.95
C THR A 107 22.26 -30.09 -16.95
N ILE A 108 22.17 -30.42 -15.65
CA ILE A 108 22.74 -29.60 -14.58
C ILE A 108 24.24 -29.83 -14.58
N SER A 109 25.05 -28.79 -14.84
CA SER A 109 26.48 -28.86 -15.04
C SER A 109 27.32 -28.45 -13.83
N SER A 110 26.71 -27.91 -12.77
CA SER A 110 27.43 -27.43 -11.58
C SER A 110 26.67 -27.71 -10.29
N GLU A 111 27.38 -27.67 -9.18
CA GLU A 111 26.80 -27.67 -7.84
C GLU A 111 26.08 -26.34 -7.56
N ILE A 112 25.08 -26.40 -6.66
CA ILE A 112 24.38 -25.18 -6.17
C ILE A 112 25.34 -24.39 -5.28
N LYS A 113 25.52 -23.11 -5.58
CA LYS A 113 26.22 -22.20 -4.71
C LYS A 113 25.17 -21.37 -3.92
N ASP A 114 25.04 -21.70 -2.65
CA ASP A 114 24.16 -20.97 -1.73
C ASP A 114 25.00 -20.02 -0.85
N VAL A 115 24.56 -18.75 -0.81
CA VAL A 115 25.17 -17.73 0.05
C VAL A 115 24.04 -17.06 0.84
N PHE A 116 23.75 -17.63 2.00
CA PHE A 116 22.73 -17.13 2.91
C PHE A 116 23.37 -16.79 4.27
N THR A 117 23.78 -15.53 4.41
CA THR A 117 24.56 -15.07 5.56
C THR A 117 23.75 -14.90 6.83
N THR A 118 22.46 -14.63 6.72
CA THR A 118 21.59 -14.39 7.87
C THR A 118 20.20 -15.02 7.60
N PRO A 119 19.94 -16.21 8.15
CA PRO A 119 18.62 -16.83 8.05
C PRO A 119 17.54 -15.92 8.58
N ALA A 120 16.39 -15.87 7.90
CA ALA A 120 15.25 -15.12 8.37
C ALA A 120 14.50 -15.94 9.43
N PRO A 121 14.44 -15.49 10.70
CA PRO A 121 13.69 -16.17 11.74
C PRO A 121 12.19 -15.95 11.55
N ASP A 122 11.39 -16.83 12.15
CA ASP A 122 9.96 -16.60 12.31
C ASP A 122 9.72 -15.36 13.17
N PHE A 123 8.64 -14.62 12.89
CA PHE A 123 8.21 -13.51 13.75
C PHE A 123 7.51 -14.07 14.99
N ILE A 124 7.96 -13.65 16.17
CA ILE A 124 7.33 -14.10 17.43
C ILE A 124 6.24 -13.11 17.81
N VAL A 125 5.03 -13.62 17.96
CA VAL A 125 3.84 -12.81 18.29
C VAL A 125 3.14 -13.41 19.51
N ASP A 126 2.98 -12.61 20.56
CA ASP A 126 2.19 -12.97 21.72
C ASP A 126 0.73 -12.53 21.51
N LEU A 127 -0.20 -13.47 21.59
CA LEU A 127 -1.62 -13.30 21.34
C LEU A 127 -2.43 -13.56 22.60
N ALA A 128 -2.94 -12.52 23.26
CA ALA A 128 -3.84 -12.64 24.39
C ALA A 128 -5.29 -12.91 23.92
N TYR A 129 -5.97 -13.91 24.48
CA TYR A 129 -7.35 -14.23 24.14
C TYR A 129 -8.31 -13.08 24.44
N GLU A 130 -8.12 -12.36 25.55
CA GLU A 130 -8.91 -11.17 25.88
C GLU A 130 -8.83 -10.11 24.79
N LYS A 131 -7.64 -9.89 24.22
CA LYS A 131 -7.43 -8.93 23.14
C LYS A 131 -8.15 -9.37 21.85
N VAL A 132 -8.11 -10.67 21.52
CA VAL A 132 -8.90 -11.22 20.39
C VAL A 132 -10.37 -10.90 20.59
N HIS A 133 -10.93 -11.26 21.75
CA HIS A 133 -12.35 -11.08 22.04
C HIS A 133 -12.77 -9.60 22.04
N SER A 134 -11.93 -8.71 22.58
CA SER A 134 -12.22 -7.27 22.67
C SER A 134 -12.19 -6.59 21.29
N LEU A 135 -11.24 -6.94 20.44
CA LEU A 135 -11.14 -6.37 19.08
C LEU A 135 -12.19 -6.93 18.13
N VAL A 136 -12.48 -8.22 18.22
CA VAL A 136 -13.51 -8.85 17.40
C VAL A 136 -14.92 -8.47 17.85
N GLY A 137 -15.09 -8.16 19.14
CA GLY A 137 -16.40 -7.89 19.75
C GLY A 137 -17.23 -9.15 20.03
N LYS A 138 -16.63 -10.35 19.90
CA LYS A 138 -17.26 -11.64 20.14
C LYS A 138 -16.26 -12.62 20.73
N VAL A 139 -16.72 -13.49 21.64
CA VAL A 139 -15.90 -14.57 22.16
C VAL A 139 -15.79 -15.67 21.11
N ILE A 140 -14.57 -15.91 20.62
CA ILE A 140 -14.27 -17.04 19.73
C ILE A 140 -13.67 -18.16 20.59
N PRO A 141 -14.16 -19.43 20.46
CA PRO A 141 -13.60 -20.55 21.19
C PRO A 141 -12.10 -20.72 20.96
N VAL A 142 -11.34 -21.00 22.00
CA VAL A 142 -9.87 -21.14 21.94
C VAL A 142 -9.44 -22.17 20.91
N GLU A 143 -10.13 -23.31 20.83
CA GLU A 143 -9.83 -24.36 19.85
C GLU A 143 -10.04 -23.87 18.40
N THR A 144 -11.02 -22.97 18.19
CA THR A 144 -11.22 -22.35 16.87
C THR A 144 -10.07 -21.42 16.54
N ILE A 145 -9.62 -20.59 17.49
CA ILE A 145 -8.45 -19.72 17.32
C ILE A 145 -7.22 -20.57 16.95
N LYS A 146 -6.94 -21.62 17.72
CA LYS A 146 -5.81 -22.53 17.50
C LYS A 146 -5.87 -23.20 16.13
N SER A 147 -7.05 -23.67 15.72
CA SER A 147 -7.27 -24.27 14.40
C SER A 147 -6.99 -23.28 13.28
N ILE A 148 -7.44 -22.03 13.41
CA ILE A 148 -7.23 -20.99 12.40
C ILE A 148 -5.75 -20.66 12.27
N VAL A 149 -5.07 -20.31 13.37
CA VAL A 149 -3.65 -19.93 13.30
C VAL A 149 -2.77 -21.06 12.77
N THR A 150 -3.09 -22.32 13.11
CA THR A 150 -2.38 -23.48 12.60
C THR A 150 -2.66 -23.69 11.10
N SER A 151 -3.88 -23.47 10.63
CA SER A 151 -4.22 -23.55 9.19
C SER A 151 -3.52 -22.49 8.35
N LEU A 152 -3.09 -21.39 8.97
CA LEU A 152 -2.30 -20.30 8.37
C LEU A 152 -0.78 -20.52 8.56
N GLU A 153 -0.37 -21.73 8.90
CA GLU A 153 1.03 -22.15 9.09
C GLU A 153 1.76 -21.41 10.25
N MET A 154 1.02 -20.76 11.14
CA MET A 154 1.60 -20.21 12.36
C MET A 154 1.80 -21.34 13.38
N LYS A 155 3.01 -21.46 13.91
CA LYS A 155 3.33 -22.48 14.90
C LYS A 155 3.06 -21.97 16.32
N ILE A 156 2.28 -22.71 17.10
CA ILE A 156 2.10 -22.43 18.53
C ILE A 156 3.33 -22.90 19.27
N THR A 157 4.14 -21.97 19.77
CA THR A 157 5.38 -22.29 20.51
C THR A 157 5.17 -22.34 22.01
N ASN A 158 4.19 -21.62 22.54
CA ASN A 158 3.77 -21.66 23.92
C ASN A 158 2.26 -21.43 24.03
N GLU A 159 1.63 -22.10 25.00
CA GLU A 159 0.20 -21.97 25.31
C GLU A 159 0.03 -21.76 26.80
N THR A 160 -0.78 -20.78 27.18
CA THR A 160 -1.16 -20.48 28.56
C THR A 160 -2.68 -20.38 28.66
N ALA A 161 -3.21 -20.26 29.88
CA ALA A 161 -4.65 -20.01 30.07
C ALA A 161 -5.09 -18.64 29.52
N GLU A 162 -4.17 -17.71 29.32
CA GLU A 162 -4.44 -16.33 28.93
C GLU A 162 -4.18 -16.06 27.44
N GLY A 163 -3.40 -16.91 26.77
CA GLY A 163 -3.04 -16.67 25.36
C GLY A 163 -2.04 -17.66 24.79
N LEU A 164 -1.58 -17.33 23.57
CA LEU A 164 -0.63 -18.10 22.78
C LEU A 164 0.60 -17.26 22.44
N THR A 165 1.76 -17.91 22.38
CA THR A 165 2.93 -17.37 21.67
C THR A 165 3.05 -18.08 20.31
N LEU A 166 3.05 -17.32 19.24
CA LEU A 166 3.06 -17.81 17.86
C LEU A 166 4.41 -17.52 17.21
N ALA A 167 4.89 -18.48 16.44
CA ALA A 167 5.98 -18.28 15.49
C ALA A 167 5.35 -18.18 14.09
N VAL A 168 5.35 -16.98 13.54
CA VAL A 168 4.76 -16.66 12.23
C VAL A 168 5.85 -16.75 11.16
N PRO A 169 5.66 -17.52 10.10
CA PRO A 169 6.69 -17.72 9.08
C PRO A 169 7.01 -16.41 8.34
N PRO A 170 8.28 -16.17 7.96
CA PRO A 170 8.75 -14.89 7.44
C PRO A 170 8.19 -14.51 6.06
N TYR A 171 7.56 -15.44 5.34
CA TYR A 171 6.83 -15.10 4.11
C TYR A 171 5.54 -14.30 4.39
N ARG A 172 5.03 -14.34 5.63
CA ARG A 172 3.91 -13.51 6.10
C ARG A 172 4.44 -12.16 6.55
N VAL A 173 4.98 -11.38 5.61
CA VAL A 173 5.70 -10.12 5.86
C VAL A 173 4.85 -9.04 6.56
N ASP A 174 3.56 -9.12 6.46
CA ASP A 174 2.55 -8.21 7.00
C ASP A 174 2.04 -8.62 8.40
N VAL A 175 2.32 -9.86 8.85
CA VAL A 175 1.80 -10.41 10.11
C VAL A 175 2.91 -10.42 11.17
N GLN A 176 3.12 -9.29 11.83
CA GLN A 176 4.19 -9.12 12.81
C GLN A 176 3.69 -8.72 14.20
N ARG A 177 2.41 -8.38 14.34
CA ARG A 177 1.78 -7.93 15.59
C ARG A 177 0.55 -8.76 15.88
N ASP A 178 0.12 -8.71 17.12
CA ASP A 178 -1.09 -9.39 17.56
C ASP A 178 -2.36 -8.95 16.82
N CYS A 179 -2.49 -7.66 16.51
CA CYS A 179 -3.62 -7.16 15.73
C CYS A 179 -3.66 -7.73 14.29
N ASP A 180 -2.48 -7.98 13.69
CA ASP A 180 -2.39 -8.58 12.35
C ASP A 180 -2.87 -10.04 12.39
N VAL A 181 -2.49 -10.78 13.44
CA VAL A 181 -2.99 -12.15 13.68
C VAL A 181 -4.50 -12.15 13.95
N ILE A 182 -5.00 -11.18 14.71
CA ILE A 182 -6.45 -11.06 14.99
C ILE A 182 -7.24 -10.76 13.72
N GLU A 183 -6.71 -9.94 12.83
CA GLU A 183 -7.30 -9.69 11.50
C GLU A 183 -7.42 -10.98 10.71
N ASP A 184 -6.37 -11.79 10.65
CA ASP A 184 -6.40 -13.10 9.99
C ASP A 184 -7.39 -14.07 10.63
N ILE A 185 -7.44 -14.12 11.96
CA ILE A 185 -8.43 -14.94 12.68
C ILE A 185 -9.84 -14.52 12.28
N LEU A 186 -10.12 -13.22 12.28
CA LEU A 186 -11.44 -12.71 11.92
C LEU A 186 -11.79 -12.96 10.46
N ARG A 187 -10.82 -12.84 9.56
CA ARG A 187 -10.98 -13.13 8.12
C ARG A 187 -11.37 -14.59 7.87
N ILE A 188 -10.74 -15.54 8.55
CA ILE A 188 -11.04 -16.98 8.42
C ILE A 188 -12.31 -17.35 9.18
N TYR A 189 -12.51 -16.81 10.39
CA TYR A 189 -13.73 -17.00 11.17
C TYR A 189 -14.97 -16.49 10.42
N GLY A 190 -14.81 -15.40 9.67
CA GLY A 190 -15.84 -14.75 8.87
C GLY A 190 -16.48 -13.55 9.58
N TYR A 191 -16.40 -12.39 8.96
CA TYR A 191 -16.97 -11.14 9.47
C TYR A 191 -18.47 -11.22 9.73
N ASN A 192 -19.21 -11.96 8.89
CA ASN A 192 -20.66 -12.15 9.03
C ASN A 192 -21.07 -13.00 10.25
N ASN A 193 -20.11 -13.68 10.87
CA ASN A 193 -20.35 -14.44 12.10
C ASN A 193 -20.26 -13.59 13.36
N VAL A 194 -19.93 -12.29 13.22
CA VAL A 194 -19.93 -11.32 14.32
C VAL A 194 -21.22 -10.52 14.26
N GLU A 195 -21.99 -10.59 15.34
CA GLU A 195 -23.29 -9.92 15.42
C GLU A 195 -23.10 -8.39 15.53
N ILE A 196 -23.90 -7.65 14.78
CA ILE A 196 -23.93 -6.19 14.89
C ILE A 196 -24.76 -5.86 16.13
N PRO A 197 -24.20 -5.18 17.16
CA PRO A 197 -24.96 -4.84 18.36
C PRO A 197 -26.09 -3.86 18.02
N THR A 198 -27.25 -4.10 18.60
CA THR A 198 -28.42 -3.21 18.44
C THR A 198 -28.33 -1.95 19.30
N THR A 199 -27.41 -1.92 20.25
CA THR A 199 -27.23 -0.81 21.19
C THR A 199 -25.75 -0.43 21.25
N LEU A 200 -25.49 0.88 21.23
CA LEU A 200 -24.18 1.45 21.45
C LEU A 200 -24.06 1.93 22.90
N ASN A 201 -23.16 1.31 23.68
CA ASN A 201 -22.83 1.79 25.01
C ASN A 201 -21.67 2.79 24.92
N SER A 202 -21.98 4.08 25.07
CA SER A 202 -20.95 5.10 25.16
C SER A 202 -21.19 5.99 26.38
N SER A 203 -20.11 6.40 27.05
CA SER A 203 -20.18 7.44 28.06
C SER A 203 -20.30 8.79 27.35
N LEU A 204 -21.49 9.40 27.38
CA LEU A 204 -21.67 10.76 26.89
C LEU A 204 -21.02 11.72 27.89
N THR A 205 -19.82 12.15 27.55
CA THR A 205 -19.13 13.17 28.33
C THR A 205 -19.64 14.57 28.00
N THR A 206 -19.30 15.53 28.86
CA THR A 206 -19.75 16.91 28.84
C THR A 206 -19.71 17.57 27.46
N LYS A 207 -20.71 18.41 27.21
CA LYS A 207 -20.84 19.26 26.01
C LYS A 207 -19.59 20.13 25.85
N GLY A 208 -18.87 19.92 24.75
CA GLY A 208 -17.72 20.72 24.35
C GLY A 208 -18.07 21.99 23.60
N GLU A 209 -17.09 22.84 23.29
CA GLU A 209 -17.30 24.02 22.44
C GLU A 209 -17.72 23.64 21.01
N HIS A 210 -17.22 22.50 20.50
CA HIS A 210 -17.63 21.96 19.22
C HIS A 210 -19.15 21.66 19.16
N ASP A 211 -19.75 21.21 20.26
CA ASP A 211 -21.20 20.96 20.31
C ASP A 211 -22.02 22.25 20.15
N LYS A 212 -21.48 23.37 20.67
CA LYS A 212 -22.14 24.68 20.51
C LYS A 212 -22.05 25.15 19.07
N SER A 213 -20.89 25.02 18.44
CA SER A 213 -20.67 25.36 17.04
C SER A 213 -21.58 24.53 16.13
N ASN A 214 -21.61 23.20 16.31
CA ASN A 214 -22.46 22.30 15.53
C ASN A 214 -23.96 22.62 15.70
N LYS A 215 -24.41 22.96 16.92
CA LYS A 215 -25.80 23.38 17.18
C LYS A 215 -26.15 24.66 16.45
N LEU A 216 -25.24 25.65 16.49
CA LEU A 216 -25.46 26.92 15.78
C LEU A 216 -25.49 26.68 14.26
N GLN A 217 -24.58 25.90 13.74
CA GLN A 217 -24.55 25.55 12.32
C GLN A 217 -25.83 24.84 11.87
N ASN A 218 -26.31 23.86 12.64
CA ASN A 218 -27.54 23.14 12.34
C ASN A 218 -28.77 24.08 12.39
N LEU A 219 -28.84 24.98 13.39
CA LEU A 219 -29.91 25.95 13.49
C LEU A 219 -29.97 26.86 12.28
N ILE A 220 -28.80 27.37 11.82
CA ILE A 220 -28.72 28.21 10.62
C ILE A 220 -29.09 27.42 9.37
N ALA A 221 -28.60 26.18 9.27
CA ALA A 221 -28.90 25.28 8.15
C ALA A 221 -30.40 25.03 8.03
N GLU A 222 -31.07 24.69 9.13
CA GLU A 222 -32.53 24.46 9.17
C GLU A 222 -33.32 25.73 8.72
N GLN A 223 -32.88 26.90 9.15
CA GLN A 223 -33.50 28.17 8.75
C GLN A 223 -33.31 28.41 7.23
N LEU A 224 -32.11 28.19 6.70
CA LEU A 224 -31.82 28.38 5.26
C LEU A 224 -32.61 27.39 4.41
N VAL A 225 -32.66 26.12 4.81
CA VAL A 225 -33.46 25.09 4.13
C VAL A 225 -34.94 25.45 4.17
N GLY A 226 -35.45 25.96 5.31
CA GLY A 226 -36.84 26.47 5.42
C GLY A 226 -37.11 27.64 4.49
N CYS A 227 -36.10 28.44 4.09
CA CYS A 227 -36.19 29.52 3.12
C CYS A 227 -35.94 29.03 1.66
N GLY A 228 -35.83 27.75 1.43
CA GLY A 228 -35.65 27.14 0.11
C GLY A 228 -34.20 27.15 -0.42
N PHE A 229 -33.21 27.26 0.47
CA PHE A 229 -31.80 27.05 0.10
C PHE A 229 -31.44 25.58 0.13
N ASN A 230 -30.50 25.19 -0.73
CA ASN A 230 -29.89 23.85 -0.74
C ASN A 230 -28.46 23.93 -0.21
N GLU A 231 -28.14 23.05 0.72
CA GLU A 231 -26.78 22.91 1.19
C GLU A 231 -25.93 22.28 0.09
N ILE A 232 -24.72 22.83 -0.13
CA ILE A 232 -23.72 22.27 -1.02
C ILE A 232 -22.45 21.98 -0.22
N LEU A 233 -21.69 21.01 -0.71
CA LEU A 233 -20.38 20.64 -0.17
C LEU A 233 -19.39 20.50 -1.32
N ASN A 234 -18.52 21.48 -1.47
CA ASN A 234 -17.52 21.48 -2.52
C ASN A 234 -16.18 20.95 -2.02
N ASN A 235 -15.35 20.51 -2.96
CA ASN A 235 -14.00 20.03 -2.65
C ASN A 235 -13.17 21.16 -2.00
N SER A 236 -12.34 20.80 -1.03
CA SER A 236 -11.34 21.71 -0.45
C SER A 236 -10.16 21.98 -1.40
N LEU A 237 -9.99 21.14 -2.42
CA LEU A 237 -9.03 21.37 -3.50
C LEU A 237 -9.68 22.18 -4.61
N THR A 238 -8.90 23.11 -5.17
CA THR A 238 -9.33 24.05 -6.20
C THR A 238 -8.21 24.30 -7.21
N ARG A 239 -8.54 25.03 -8.25
CA ARG A 239 -7.59 25.47 -9.26
C ARG A 239 -6.84 26.72 -8.78
N ALA A 240 -5.51 26.64 -8.66
CA ALA A 240 -4.67 27.77 -8.24
C ALA A 240 -4.87 29.01 -9.13
N ALA A 241 -5.06 28.83 -10.43
CA ALA A 241 -5.26 29.91 -11.38
C ALA A 241 -6.47 30.82 -11.09
N TYR A 242 -7.42 30.41 -10.27
CA TYR A 242 -8.52 31.29 -9.84
C TYR A 242 -8.03 32.46 -8.98
N TYR A 243 -6.88 32.35 -8.39
CA TYR A 243 -6.30 33.33 -7.48
C TYR A 243 -5.25 34.25 -8.16
N ASP A 244 -5.01 34.05 -9.46
CA ASP A 244 -4.05 34.85 -10.20
C ASP A 244 -4.52 36.31 -10.29
N GLY A 245 -3.68 37.21 -9.79
CA GLY A 245 -3.97 38.65 -9.78
C GLY A 245 -5.01 39.12 -8.76
N MET A 246 -5.47 38.24 -7.85
CA MET A 246 -6.41 38.65 -6.79
C MET A 246 -5.67 39.30 -5.61
N GLU A 247 -6.15 40.48 -5.19
CA GLU A 247 -5.64 41.18 -4.00
C GLU A 247 -6.23 40.62 -2.71
N THR A 248 -7.54 40.28 -2.72
CA THR A 248 -8.26 39.79 -1.52
C THR A 248 -7.83 38.40 -1.11
N TYR A 249 -7.51 37.53 -2.08
CA TYR A 249 -7.04 36.16 -1.89
C TYR A 249 -5.75 35.96 -2.69
N PRO A 250 -4.64 36.48 -2.21
CA PRO A 250 -3.40 36.47 -2.99
C PRO A 250 -2.84 35.08 -3.17
N SER A 251 -2.31 34.79 -4.36
CA SER A 251 -1.80 33.47 -4.75
C SER A 251 -0.62 32.98 -3.90
N ASN A 252 0.14 33.88 -3.27
CA ASN A 252 1.23 33.54 -2.35
C ASN A 252 0.75 32.94 -1.00
N HIS A 253 -0.53 33.02 -0.70
CA HIS A 253 -1.14 32.36 0.47
C HIS A 253 -1.72 30.98 0.15
N LEU A 254 -1.65 30.55 -1.11
CA LEU A 254 -2.12 29.21 -1.50
C LEU A 254 -1.20 28.12 -0.96
N VAL A 255 -1.83 27.08 -0.45
CA VAL A 255 -1.14 25.82 -0.18
C VAL A 255 -1.20 24.96 -1.44
N MET A 256 -0.08 24.88 -2.14
CA MET A 256 0.04 24.08 -3.37
C MET A 256 0.24 22.61 -3.03
N LEU A 257 -0.38 21.73 -3.79
CA LEU A 257 -0.18 20.29 -3.68
C LEU A 257 1.14 19.87 -4.37
N LEU A 258 1.91 19.03 -3.72
CA LEU A 258 3.16 18.50 -4.29
C LEU A 258 2.90 17.60 -5.51
N ASN A 259 1.86 16.76 -5.43
CA ASN A 259 1.50 15.80 -6.48
C ASN A 259 -0.02 15.87 -6.75
N PRO A 260 -0.52 16.91 -7.43
CA PRO A 260 -1.94 17.07 -7.71
C PRO A 260 -2.41 16.00 -8.70
N LEU A 261 -3.65 15.54 -8.55
CA LEU A 261 -4.28 14.61 -9.48
C LEU A 261 -4.59 15.27 -10.84
N SER A 262 -4.82 16.58 -10.84
CA SER A 262 -5.04 17.37 -12.05
C SER A 262 -4.65 18.84 -11.80
N ALA A 263 -4.51 19.62 -12.87
CA ALA A 263 -4.31 21.06 -12.78
C ALA A 263 -5.51 21.80 -12.16
N ASP A 264 -6.70 21.20 -12.18
CA ASP A 264 -7.92 21.77 -11.64
C ASP A 264 -8.07 21.57 -10.11
N LEU A 265 -7.22 20.71 -9.53
CA LEU A 265 -7.22 20.36 -8.12
C LEU A 265 -5.80 20.43 -7.54
N ASN A 266 -5.09 21.52 -7.82
CA ASN A 266 -3.67 21.66 -7.51
C ASN A 266 -3.36 22.56 -6.31
N ALA A 267 -4.37 23.13 -5.67
CA ALA A 267 -4.21 23.98 -4.48
C ALA A 267 -5.35 23.82 -3.47
N MET A 268 -5.09 24.14 -2.21
CA MET A 268 -6.16 24.27 -1.20
C MET A 268 -6.90 25.60 -1.39
N ARG A 269 -8.23 25.58 -1.28
CA ARG A 269 -9.07 26.79 -1.39
C ARG A 269 -8.80 27.77 -0.25
N GLN A 270 -8.83 29.07 -0.54
CA GLN A 270 -8.83 30.16 0.46
C GLN A 270 -10.25 30.67 0.76
N THR A 271 -11.21 30.30 -0.05
CA THR A 271 -12.63 30.74 0.06
C THR A 271 -13.56 29.69 -0.52
N LEU A 272 -14.79 29.65 -0.05
CA LEU A 272 -15.87 28.82 -0.58
C LEU A 272 -16.42 29.32 -1.92
N LEU A 273 -16.11 30.59 -2.28
CA LEU A 273 -16.72 31.28 -3.42
C LEU A 273 -16.54 30.54 -4.74
N PHE A 274 -15.32 30.10 -5.07
CA PHE A 274 -15.06 29.47 -6.37
C PHE A 274 -15.76 28.14 -6.53
N GLY A 275 -15.77 27.28 -5.50
CA GLY A 275 -16.54 26.04 -5.52
C GLY A 275 -18.05 26.28 -5.67
N GLY A 276 -18.57 27.31 -4.98
CA GLY A 276 -19.96 27.74 -5.15
C GLY A 276 -20.28 28.21 -6.57
N LEU A 277 -19.39 29.00 -7.19
CA LEU A 277 -19.53 29.45 -8.58
C LEU A 277 -19.44 28.28 -9.58
N GLU A 278 -18.57 27.32 -9.35
CA GLU A 278 -18.50 26.09 -10.16
C GLU A 278 -19.81 25.30 -10.07
N SER A 279 -20.38 25.18 -8.87
CA SER A 279 -21.70 24.55 -8.66
C SER A 279 -22.82 25.27 -9.39
N ILE A 280 -22.82 26.60 -9.39
CA ILE A 280 -23.78 27.42 -10.14
C ILE A 280 -23.60 27.18 -11.64
N ALA A 281 -22.38 27.26 -12.16
CA ALA A 281 -22.07 27.04 -13.58
C ALA A 281 -22.49 25.61 -14.02
N HIS A 282 -22.23 24.62 -13.19
CA HIS A 282 -22.64 23.24 -13.44
C HIS A 282 -24.17 23.11 -13.61
N ASN A 283 -24.94 23.74 -12.73
CA ASN A 283 -26.39 23.70 -12.77
C ASN A 283 -26.97 24.56 -13.92
N ALA A 284 -26.41 25.75 -14.18
CA ALA A 284 -26.79 26.59 -15.28
C ALA A 284 -26.62 25.88 -16.65
N ASN A 285 -25.54 25.16 -16.85
CA ASN A 285 -25.31 24.33 -18.04
C ASN A 285 -26.37 23.22 -18.21
N ARG A 286 -27.09 22.87 -17.14
CA ARG A 286 -28.20 21.90 -17.14
C ARG A 286 -29.58 22.56 -17.15
N LYS A 287 -29.63 23.87 -17.42
CA LYS A 287 -30.85 24.69 -17.50
C LYS A 287 -31.55 24.85 -16.12
N ASN A 288 -30.84 24.66 -15.02
CA ASN A 288 -31.31 24.98 -13.69
C ASN A 288 -30.81 26.37 -13.32
N ALA A 289 -31.65 27.40 -13.43
CA ALA A 289 -31.28 28.81 -13.25
C ALA A 289 -31.63 29.37 -11.86
N ASP A 290 -32.74 28.90 -11.27
CA ASP A 290 -33.22 29.39 -9.97
C ASP A 290 -32.55 28.64 -8.84
N LEU A 291 -31.37 29.14 -8.43
CA LEU A 291 -30.49 28.46 -7.45
C LEU A 291 -30.38 29.31 -6.17
N LYS A 292 -30.52 28.64 -5.04
CA LYS A 292 -30.21 29.18 -3.71
C LYS A 292 -29.31 28.15 -3.01
N PHE A 293 -28.06 28.49 -2.83
CA PHE A 293 -27.06 27.60 -2.23
C PHE A 293 -26.46 28.19 -0.95
N PHE A 294 -26.07 27.34 -0.04
CA PHE A 294 -25.24 27.72 1.09
C PHE A 294 -24.24 26.60 1.38
N GLU A 295 -23.11 26.95 1.94
CA GLU A 295 -22.04 26.01 2.36
C GLU A 295 -21.43 26.52 3.66
N PHE A 296 -21.16 25.59 4.58
CA PHE A 296 -20.34 25.85 5.75
C PHE A 296 -18.93 25.28 5.51
N GLY A 297 -17.90 26.06 5.81
CA GLY A 297 -16.53 25.63 5.64
C GLY A 297 -15.52 26.75 5.83
N ASN A 298 -14.28 26.38 5.69
CA ASN A 298 -13.12 27.27 5.76
C ASN A 298 -12.46 27.39 4.39
#